data_ec1988b3d1f7ab72d30f2f7047356514
#
_entry.id   ec1988b3d1f7ab72d30f2f7047356514
#
_cell.length_a   1.000
_cell.length_b   1.000
_cell.length_c   1.000
_cell.angle_alpha   90.00
_cell.angle_beta   90.00
_cell.angle_gamma   90.00
#
_symmetry.space_group_name_H-M   'P 1'
#
loop_
_entity.id
_entity.type
_entity.pdbx_description
1 polymer ?
#
loop_
_entity_poly.entity_id
_entity_poly.type
_entity_poly.pdbx_seq_one_letter_code
_entity_poly.pdbx_strand_id
1 'polypeptide(L)'
;PKSKRSVYLLPIYPFMGMLLAEYLLALVQRGAKVFRISAWIFVALTILLTVTFFAVRLDMIPESIWGTGKHAAENIAFVNALHTVQLSLPKWLIVFLPLVAAGCLLYMLVKRADTRSLLYGTAGCILCIFVSLDGVYQPTILAVKSDRHLAVRLNELEPQGMVYSYADWVKFYGINYYLGDRVRIFDKLNPAQGYVLVTDELQEQFLQDTEDTYRVEEVYRTPLRSCDLRRKVIVYKFSKK
;
A
#
# COMPACT_ATOMS: atom_id res chain seq x y z
N PRO A 1 9.38 -6.16 23.23
CA PRO A 1 9.67 -5.40 22.03
C PRO A 1 8.37 -5.04 21.31
N LYS A 2 8.10 -3.74 21.17
CA LYS A 2 6.84 -3.22 20.57
C LYS A 2 6.71 -3.37 19.04
N SER A 3 7.70 -3.97 18.37
CA SER A 3 7.65 -4.19 16.92
C SER A 3 8.06 -5.62 16.56
N LYS A 4 7.14 -6.56 16.73
CA LYS A 4 7.26 -7.85 16.05
C LYS A 4 6.89 -7.62 14.58
N ARG A 5 7.88 -7.44 13.72
CA ARG A 5 7.64 -7.36 12.28
C ARG A 5 7.27 -8.74 11.74
N SER A 6 6.28 -8.81 10.88
CA SER A 6 5.83 -10.05 10.21
C SER A 6 6.95 -10.79 9.48
N VAL A 7 8.03 -10.10 9.09
CA VAL A 7 9.24 -10.69 8.49
C VAL A 7 9.91 -11.76 9.38
N TYR A 8 9.77 -11.69 10.70
CA TYR A 8 10.31 -12.73 11.59
C TYR A 8 9.51 -14.04 11.53
N LEU A 9 8.34 -14.05 10.93
CA LEU A 9 7.51 -15.24 10.74
C LEU A 9 7.81 -15.97 9.42
N LEU A 10 8.58 -15.36 8.50
CA LEU A 10 8.89 -15.94 7.19
C LEU A 10 9.42 -17.39 7.26
N PRO A 11 10.35 -17.75 8.17
CA PRO A 11 10.85 -19.13 8.27
C PRO A 11 9.79 -20.13 8.71
N ILE A 12 8.70 -19.68 9.35
CA ILE A 12 7.63 -20.54 9.87
C ILE A 12 6.60 -20.87 8.79
N TYR A 13 6.44 -20.02 7.75
CA TYR A 13 5.42 -20.20 6.71
C TYR A 13 5.49 -21.55 5.98
N PRO A 14 6.65 -22.11 5.59
CA PRO A 14 6.71 -23.43 4.98
C PRO A 14 6.13 -24.54 5.89
N PHE A 15 6.45 -24.52 7.18
CA PHE A 15 5.92 -25.48 8.16
C PHE A 15 4.41 -25.33 8.35
N MET A 16 3.94 -24.10 8.43
CA MET A 16 2.49 -23.81 8.48
C MET A 16 1.79 -24.29 7.20
N GLY A 17 2.43 -24.13 6.05
CA GLY A 17 1.91 -24.62 4.78
C GLY A 17 1.78 -26.16 4.75
N MET A 18 2.77 -26.85 5.25
CA MET A 18 2.73 -28.34 5.38
C MET A 18 1.61 -28.80 6.32
N LEU A 19 1.52 -28.20 7.52
CA LEU A 19 0.45 -28.53 8.48
C LEU A 19 -0.94 -28.26 7.91
N LEU A 20 -1.09 -27.13 7.20
CA LEU A 20 -2.35 -26.80 6.53
C LEU A 20 -2.69 -27.81 5.43
N ALA A 21 -1.71 -28.23 4.63
CA ALA A 21 -1.92 -29.22 3.59
C ALA A 21 -2.39 -30.58 4.16
N GLU A 22 -1.74 -31.06 5.22
CA GLU A 22 -2.15 -32.29 5.93
C GLU A 22 -3.55 -32.16 6.53
N TYR A 23 -3.84 -31.03 7.16
CA TYR A 23 -5.16 -30.74 7.71
C TYR A 23 -6.24 -30.74 6.63
N LEU A 24 -5.99 -30.11 5.48
CA LEU A 24 -6.90 -30.10 4.36
C LEU A 24 -7.13 -31.51 3.77
N LEU A 25 -6.09 -32.32 3.67
CA LEU A 25 -6.20 -33.73 3.24
C LEU A 25 -7.05 -34.55 4.22
N ALA A 26 -6.85 -34.39 5.51
CA ALA A 26 -7.68 -35.03 6.53
C ALA A 26 -9.16 -34.58 6.46
N LEU A 27 -9.42 -33.30 6.18
CA LEU A 27 -10.78 -32.79 5.97
C LEU A 27 -11.43 -33.38 4.72
N VAL A 28 -10.68 -33.58 3.63
CA VAL A 28 -11.19 -34.24 2.41
C VAL A 28 -11.74 -35.63 2.73
N GLN A 29 -11.05 -36.37 3.62
CA GLN A 29 -11.48 -37.71 4.03
C GLN A 29 -12.74 -37.70 4.93
N ARG A 30 -12.95 -36.62 5.70
CA ARG A 30 -14.08 -36.49 6.66
C ARG A 30 -15.38 -35.98 6.06
N GLY A 31 -15.38 -35.47 4.84
CA GLY A 31 -16.60 -35.11 4.12
C GLY A 31 -16.67 -33.73 3.48
N ALA A 32 -17.57 -33.60 2.52
CA ALA A 32 -17.69 -32.49 1.60
C ALA A 32 -18.32 -31.21 2.21
N LYS A 33 -18.95 -31.26 3.38
CA LYS A 33 -19.71 -30.11 3.90
C LYS A 33 -18.85 -28.88 4.13
N VAL A 34 -17.67 -29.06 4.75
CA VAL A 34 -16.75 -27.95 5.05
C VAL A 34 -16.27 -27.27 3.77
N PHE A 35 -15.89 -28.04 2.78
CA PHE A 35 -15.45 -27.51 1.48
C PHE A 35 -16.56 -26.80 0.72
N ARG A 36 -17.80 -27.28 0.80
CA ARG A 36 -18.96 -26.59 0.18
C ARG A 36 -19.21 -25.25 0.84
N ILE A 37 -19.18 -25.19 2.18
CA ILE A 37 -19.35 -23.94 2.90
C ILE A 37 -18.22 -22.97 2.54
N SER A 38 -16.96 -23.42 2.56
CA SER A 38 -15.82 -22.60 2.17
C SER A 38 -15.95 -22.09 0.73
N ALA A 39 -16.32 -22.95 -0.22
CA ALA A 39 -16.53 -22.57 -1.60
C ALA A 39 -17.61 -21.48 -1.75
N TRP A 40 -18.74 -21.60 -1.06
CA TRP A 40 -19.77 -20.55 -1.04
C TRP A 40 -19.25 -19.23 -0.48
N ILE A 41 -18.46 -19.29 0.61
CA ILE A 41 -17.85 -18.09 1.20
C ILE A 41 -16.93 -17.41 0.16
N PHE A 42 -16.08 -18.17 -0.54
CA PHE A 42 -15.17 -17.59 -1.54
C PHE A 42 -15.90 -17.05 -2.77
N VAL A 43 -16.96 -17.71 -3.24
CA VAL A 43 -17.83 -17.16 -4.29
C VAL A 43 -18.45 -15.84 -3.85
N ALA A 44 -19.06 -15.79 -2.65
CA ALA A 44 -19.67 -14.57 -2.13
C ALA A 44 -18.65 -13.47 -1.94
N LEU A 45 -17.46 -13.77 -1.39
CA LEU A 45 -16.37 -12.82 -1.20
C LEU A 45 -15.89 -12.24 -2.55
N THR A 46 -15.73 -13.10 -3.56
CA THR A 46 -15.30 -12.67 -4.89
C THR A 46 -16.32 -11.74 -5.54
N ILE A 47 -17.61 -12.06 -5.44
CA ILE A 47 -18.68 -11.21 -5.95
C ILE A 47 -18.65 -9.87 -5.20
N LEU A 48 -18.56 -9.88 -3.88
CA LEU A 48 -18.50 -8.67 -3.06
C LEU A 48 -17.32 -7.78 -3.46
N LEU A 49 -16.11 -8.35 -3.59
CA LEU A 49 -14.91 -7.60 -3.99
C LEU A 49 -15.08 -7.00 -5.41
N THR A 50 -15.64 -7.76 -6.33
CA THR A 50 -15.88 -7.29 -7.71
C THR A 50 -16.92 -6.17 -7.74
N VAL A 51 -18.03 -6.33 -7.03
CA VAL A 51 -19.08 -5.30 -6.92
C VAL A 51 -18.53 -4.03 -6.29
N THR A 52 -17.76 -4.16 -5.20
CA THR A 52 -17.13 -3.01 -4.54
C THR A 52 -16.15 -2.29 -5.48
N PHE A 53 -15.34 -3.03 -6.23
CA PHE A 53 -14.45 -2.41 -7.22
C PHE A 53 -15.21 -1.61 -8.28
N PHE A 54 -16.28 -2.18 -8.85
CA PHE A 54 -17.08 -1.46 -9.85
C PHE A 54 -17.85 -0.29 -9.24
N ALA A 55 -18.35 -0.42 -8.01
CA ALA A 55 -19.01 0.66 -7.30
C ALA A 55 -18.07 1.86 -7.07
N VAL A 56 -16.80 1.59 -6.70
CA VAL A 56 -15.75 2.62 -6.62
C VAL A 56 -15.46 3.20 -8.02
N ARG A 57 -15.32 2.34 -9.02
CA ARG A 57 -14.96 2.75 -10.39
C ARG A 57 -16.03 3.61 -11.08
N LEU A 58 -17.29 3.38 -10.74
CA LEU A 58 -18.45 4.12 -11.27
C LEU A 58 -18.87 5.30 -10.38
N ASP A 59 -18.06 5.64 -9.38
CA ASP A 59 -18.32 6.73 -8.42
C ASP A 59 -19.68 6.60 -7.71
N MET A 60 -20.09 5.35 -7.45
CA MET A 60 -21.36 5.06 -6.77
C MET A 60 -21.26 5.16 -5.23
N ILE A 61 -20.06 5.31 -4.69
CA ILE A 61 -19.83 5.35 -3.25
C ILE A 61 -19.55 6.79 -2.83
N PRO A 62 -20.44 7.44 -2.06
CA PRO A 62 -20.27 8.82 -1.66
C PRO A 62 -19.03 9.02 -0.76
N GLU A 63 -18.31 10.12 -0.98
CA GLU A 63 -17.10 10.46 -0.21
C GLU A 63 -17.34 10.54 1.31
N SER A 64 -18.58 10.82 1.73
CA SER A 64 -18.96 10.88 3.15
C SER A 64 -18.66 9.58 3.91
N ILE A 65 -18.65 8.44 3.23
CA ILE A 65 -18.32 7.13 3.85
C ILE A 65 -16.83 7.05 4.19
N TRP A 66 -15.96 7.67 3.39
CA TRP A 66 -14.50 7.61 3.53
C TRP A 66 -13.93 8.85 4.22
N GLY A 67 -14.67 9.97 4.16
CA GLY A 67 -14.24 11.31 4.54
C GLY A 67 -14.27 11.60 6.04
N THR A 68 -14.52 10.62 6.90
CA THR A 68 -14.61 10.81 8.34
C THR A 68 -13.44 10.16 9.09
N GLY A 69 -12.94 10.84 10.14
CA GLY A 69 -11.95 10.30 11.05
C GLY A 69 -10.49 10.62 10.68
N LYS A 70 -9.57 10.09 11.46
CA LYS A 70 -8.12 10.37 11.43
C LYS A 70 -7.44 10.04 10.09
N HIS A 71 -7.99 9.11 9.32
CA HIS A 71 -7.44 8.60 8.06
C HIS A 71 -8.27 9.00 6.84
N ALA A 72 -9.17 9.98 6.99
CA ALA A 72 -10.06 10.41 5.92
C ALA A 72 -9.31 10.77 4.61
N ALA A 73 -8.28 11.60 4.71
CA ALA A 73 -7.50 12.03 3.55
C ALA A 73 -6.82 10.86 2.82
N GLU A 74 -6.28 9.89 3.58
CA GLU A 74 -5.66 8.69 3.00
C GLU A 74 -6.69 7.78 2.34
N ASN A 75 -7.85 7.59 2.97
CA ASN A 75 -8.93 6.77 2.42
C ASN A 75 -9.48 7.38 1.11
N ILE A 76 -9.74 8.68 1.08
CA ILE A 76 -10.18 9.40 -0.11
C ILE A 76 -9.12 9.26 -1.23
N ALA A 77 -7.84 9.43 -0.89
CA ALA A 77 -6.77 9.28 -1.88
C ALA A 77 -6.71 7.85 -2.47
N PHE A 78 -6.97 6.80 -1.66
CA PHE A 78 -7.02 5.42 -2.16
C PHE A 78 -8.21 5.17 -3.07
N VAL A 79 -9.39 5.65 -2.69
CA VAL A 79 -10.60 5.52 -3.50
C VAL A 79 -10.40 6.24 -4.84
N ASN A 80 -9.89 7.47 -4.82
CA ASN A 80 -9.60 8.23 -6.01
C ASN A 80 -8.54 7.57 -6.91
N ALA A 81 -7.51 6.95 -6.32
CA ALA A 81 -6.51 6.21 -7.09
C ALA A 81 -7.12 4.98 -7.79
N LEU A 82 -8.01 4.24 -7.12
CA LEU A 82 -8.74 3.12 -7.73
C LEU A 82 -9.74 3.60 -8.79
N HIS A 83 -10.39 4.74 -8.57
CA HIS A 83 -11.31 5.34 -9.53
C HIS A 83 -10.59 5.78 -10.81
N THR A 84 -9.42 6.41 -10.69
CA THR A 84 -8.69 7.01 -11.81
C THR A 84 -7.67 6.11 -12.48
N VAL A 85 -7.32 4.94 -11.88
CA VAL A 85 -6.31 4.03 -12.42
C VAL A 85 -6.64 3.64 -13.86
N GLN A 86 -5.68 3.83 -14.77
CA GLN A 86 -5.80 3.38 -16.14
C GLN A 86 -5.48 1.88 -16.22
N LEU A 87 -6.46 1.09 -16.60
CA LEU A 87 -6.33 -0.35 -16.76
C LEU A 87 -6.09 -0.68 -18.22
N SER A 88 -4.90 -1.20 -18.52
CA SER A 88 -4.59 -1.84 -19.81
C SER A 88 -5.38 -3.14 -19.96
N LEU A 89 -5.51 -3.66 -21.20
CA LEU A 89 -6.21 -4.92 -21.45
C LEU A 89 -5.75 -6.07 -20.55
N PRO A 90 -4.43 -6.33 -20.34
CA PRO A 90 -3.99 -7.36 -19.40
C PRO A 90 -4.47 -7.14 -17.97
N LYS A 91 -4.50 -5.90 -17.48
CA LYS A 91 -4.99 -5.59 -16.13
C LYS A 91 -6.50 -5.85 -16.00
N TRP A 92 -7.28 -5.59 -17.03
CA TRP A 92 -8.70 -5.97 -17.06
C TRP A 92 -8.89 -7.47 -16.98
N LEU A 93 -8.09 -8.26 -17.70
CA LEU A 93 -8.12 -9.72 -17.58
C LEU A 93 -7.82 -10.18 -16.16
N ILE A 94 -6.84 -9.56 -15.48
CA ILE A 94 -6.50 -9.86 -14.10
C ILE A 94 -7.65 -9.49 -13.14
N VAL A 95 -8.35 -8.37 -13.36
CA VAL A 95 -9.52 -7.98 -12.54
C VAL A 95 -10.67 -8.96 -12.66
N PHE A 96 -10.93 -9.49 -13.88
CA PHE A 96 -12.01 -10.46 -14.10
C PHE A 96 -11.64 -11.91 -13.76
N LEU A 97 -10.37 -12.22 -13.61
CA LEU A 97 -9.89 -13.58 -13.33
C LEU A 97 -10.56 -14.23 -12.10
N PRO A 98 -10.69 -13.55 -10.95
CA PRO A 98 -11.39 -14.10 -9.78
C PRO A 98 -12.87 -14.40 -10.08
N LEU A 99 -13.54 -13.57 -10.87
CA LEU A 99 -14.95 -13.77 -11.22
C LEU A 99 -15.15 -15.02 -12.07
N VAL A 100 -14.26 -15.27 -13.04
CA VAL A 100 -14.26 -16.49 -13.84
C VAL A 100 -14.03 -17.72 -12.95
N ALA A 101 -13.03 -17.64 -12.05
CA ALA A 101 -12.76 -18.71 -11.10
C ALA A 101 -13.94 -18.97 -10.15
N ALA A 102 -14.61 -17.94 -9.66
CA ALA A 102 -15.82 -18.05 -8.85
C ALA A 102 -16.98 -18.67 -9.64
N GLY A 103 -17.13 -18.31 -10.92
CA GLY A 103 -18.11 -18.95 -11.81
C GLY A 103 -17.86 -20.45 -12.00
N CYS A 104 -16.60 -20.85 -12.22
CA CYS A 104 -16.22 -22.26 -12.27
C CYS A 104 -16.50 -22.99 -10.94
N LEU A 105 -16.17 -22.36 -9.81
CA LEU A 105 -16.42 -22.92 -8.49
C LEU A 105 -17.92 -23.05 -8.21
N LEU A 106 -18.72 -22.06 -8.60
CA LEU A 106 -20.18 -22.10 -8.52
C LEU A 106 -20.76 -23.24 -9.36
N TYR A 107 -20.26 -23.42 -10.58
CA TYR A 107 -20.65 -24.54 -11.43
C TYR A 107 -20.35 -25.89 -10.76
N MET A 108 -19.16 -26.06 -10.14
CA MET A 108 -18.80 -27.27 -9.39
C MET A 108 -19.75 -27.50 -8.20
N LEU A 109 -20.15 -26.44 -7.48
CA LEU A 109 -21.10 -26.51 -6.36
C LEU A 109 -22.49 -26.96 -6.80
N VAL A 110 -23.00 -26.41 -7.92
CA VAL A 110 -24.32 -26.76 -8.48
C VAL A 110 -24.32 -28.22 -9.00
N LYS A 111 -23.25 -28.63 -9.65
CA LYS A 111 -23.10 -30.04 -10.15
C LYS A 111 -22.76 -31.05 -9.06
N ARG A 112 -22.66 -30.62 -7.79
CA ARG A 112 -22.31 -31.44 -6.64
C ARG A 112 -21.01 -32.21 -6.84
N ALA A 113 -20.00 -31.54 -7.39
CA ALA A 113 -18.68 -32.10 -7.58
C ALA A 113 -18.12 -32.77 -6.31
N ASP A 114 -17.22 -33.70 -6.49
CA ASP A 114 -16.54 -34.40 -5.40
C ASP A 114 -15.69 -33.44 -4.54
N THR A 115 -15.33 -33.88 -3.34
CA THR A 115 -14.62 -33.04 -2.35
C THR A 115 -13.25 -32.58 -2.85
N ARG A 116 -12.53 -33.40 -3.62
CA ARG A 116 -11.23 -33.07 -4.19
C ARG A 116 -11.35 -31.94 -5.21
N SER A 117 -12.30 -32.05 -6.11
CA SER A 117 -12.59 -31.01 -7.11
C SER A 117 -12.97 -29.69 -6.46
N LEU A 118 -13.79 -29.72 -5.39
CA LEU A 118 -14.12 -28.52 -4.63
C LEU A 118 -12.90 -27.91 -3.92
N LEU A 119 -12.00 -28.74 -3.38
CA LEU A 119 -10.75 -28.25 -2.78
C LEU A 119 -9.90 -27.51 -3.82
N TYR A 120 -9.64 -28.14 -4.98
CA TYR A 120 -8.83 -27.51 -6.03
C TYR A 120 -9.51 -26.26 -6.62
N GLY A 121 -10.83 -26.31 -6.81
CA GLY A 121 -11.59 -25.15 -7.27
C GLY A 121 -11.51 -23.98 -6.29
N THR A 122 -11.61 -24.25 -4.99
CA THR A 122 -11.47 -23.23 -3.94
C THR A 122 -10.04 -22.65 -3.89
N ALA A 123 -9.03 -23.54 -3.94
CA ALA A 123 -7.62 -23.11 -3.97
C ALA A 123 -7.32 -22.26 -5.23
N GLY A 124 -7.83 -22.67 -6.38
CA GLY A 124 -7.73 -21.90 -7.63
C GLY A 124 -8.40 -20.54 -7.54
N CYS A 125 -9.59 -20.46 -6.93
CA CYS A 125 -10.29 -19.20 -6.71
C CYS A 125 -9.50 -18.27 -5.79
N ILE A 126 -8.94 -18.79 -4.70
CA ILE A 126 -8.07 -18.01 -3.79
C ILE A 126 -6.84 -17.48 -4.53
N LEU A 127 -6.18 -18.33 -5.33
CA LEU A 127 -5.02 -17.92 -6.12
C LEU A 127 -5.39 -16.78 -7.09
N CYS A 128 -6.52 -16.89 -7.78
CA CYS A 128 -6.99 -15.85 -8.69
C CYS A 128 -7.29 -14.53 -7.97
N ILE A 129 -7.84 -14.58 -6.73
CA ILE A 129 -8.03 -13.40 -5.90
C ILE A 129 -6.68 -12.76 -5.57
N PHE A 130 -5.67 -13.54 -5.13
CA PHE A 130 -4.34 -13.01 -4.85
C PHE A 130 -3.68 -12.40 -6.09
N VAL A 131 -3.76 -13.04 -7.24
CA VAL A 131 -3.23 -12.50 -8.50
C VAL A 131 -3.90 -11.16 -8.84
N SER A 132 -5.20 -11.05 -8.62
CA SER A 132 -5.91 -9.79 -8.85
C SER A 132 -5.52 -8.70 -7.84
N LEU A 133 -5.41 -9.05 -6.57
CA LEU A 133 -4.97 -8.12 -5.52
C LEU A 133 -3.55 -7.61 -5.79
N ASP A 134 -2.61 -8.50 -6.08
CA ASP A 134 -1.20 -8.13 -6.28
C ASP A 134 -0.96 -7.47 -7.65
N GLY A 135 -1.72 -7.84 -8.67
CA GLY A 135 -1.55 -7.32 -10.03
C GLY A 135 -2.17 -5.95 -10.27
N VAL A 136 -3.23 -5.59 -9.54
CA VAL A 136 -3.99 -4.35 -9.77
C VAL A 136 -4.21 -3.53 -8.49
N TYR A 137 -4.79 -4.13 -7.45
CA TYR A 137 -5.22 -3.38 -6.28
C TYR A 137 -4.05 -2.89 -5.43
N GLN A 138 -3.15 -3.78 -5.03
CA GLN A 138 -2.02 -3.42 -4.18
C GLN A 138 -1.08 -2.39 -4.82
N PRO A 139 -0.65 -2.54 -6.09
CA PRO A 139 0.20 -1.53 -6.72
C PRO A 139 -0.45 -0.16 -6.75
N THR A 140 -1.77 -0.09 -7.00
CA THR A 140 -2.51 1.18 -7.03
C THR A 140 -2.54 1.85 -5.64
N ILE A 141 -2.85 1.08 -4.60
CA ILE A 141 -2.90 1.58 -3.22
C ILE A 141 -1.49 1.94 -2.71
N LEU A 142 -0.49 1.10 -2.99
CA LEU A 142 0.88 1.36 -2.56
C LEU A 142 1.50 2.57 -3.25
N ALA A 143 1.11 2.87 -4.49
CA ALA A 143 1.55 4.08 -5.17
C ALA A 143 1.13 5.35 -4.43
N VAL A 144 -0.10 5.37 -3.86
CA VAL A 144 -0.59 6.50 -3.06
C VAL A 144 0.13 6.61 -1.72
N LYS A 145 0.42 5.46 -1.08
CA LYS A 145 1.14 5.44 0.22
C LYS A 145 2.62 5.73 0.09
N SER A 146 3.20 5.52 -1.08
CA SER A 146 4.64 5.63 -1.30
C SER A 146 5.09 7.09 -1.25
N ASP A 147 6.26 7.32 -0.64
CA ASP A 147 6.95 8.62 -0.64
C ASP A 147 7.57 8.95 -2.02
N ARG A 148 7.30 8.13 -3.05
CA ARG A 148 7.80 8.32 -4.42
C ARG A 148 7.41 9.69 -5.00
N HIS A 149 6.18 10.16 -4.73
CA HIS A 149 5.71 11.46 -5.20
C HIS A 149 6.57 12.61 -4.68
N LEU A 150 6.92 12.56 -3.39
CA LEU A 150 7.82 13.54 -2.77
C LEU A 150 9.23 13.44 -3.38
N ALA A 151 9.74 12.23 -3.58
CA ALA A 151 11.05 12.03 -4.19
C ALA A 151 11.11 12.52 -5.64
N VAL A 152 10.06 12.31 -6.44
CA VAL A 152 9.95 12.88 -7.80
C VAL A 152 9.99 14.40 -7.74
N ARG A 153 9.21 15.01 -6.83
CA ARG A 153 9.21 16.46 -6.67
C ARG A 153 10.57 17.01 -6.25
N LEU A 154 11.27 16.32 -5.35
CA LEU A 154 12.63 16.69 -4.94
C LEU A 154 13.63 16.56 -6.09
N ASN A 155 13.52 15.54 -6.96
CA ASN A 155 14.33 15.41 -8.15
C ASN A 155 14.08 16.53 -9.17
N GLU A 156 12.87 17.06 -9.26
CA GLU A 156 12.58 18.23 -10.10
C GLU A 156 13.23 19.51 -9.54
N LEU A 157 13.22 19.67 -8.21
CA LEU A 157 13.81 20.83 -7.53
C LEU A 157 15.33 20.76 -7.48
N GLU A 158 15.90 19.57 -7.25
CA GLU A 158 17.33 19.34 -7.12
C GLU A 158 17.72 18.01 -7.78
N PRO A 159 18.01 18.02 -9.11
CA PRO A 159 18.24 16.80 -9.86
C PRO A 159 19.49 16.01 -9.47
N GLN A 160 20.55 16.70 -9.03
CA GLN A 160 21.85 16.08 -8.76
C GLN A 160 22.44 16.38 -7.38
N GLY A 161 21.94 17.41 -6.72
CA GLY A 161 22.44 17.88 -5.42
C GLY A 161 21.98 17.01 -4.24
N MET A 162 22.56 17.31 -3.10
CA MET A 162 22.14 16.70 -1.82
C MET A 162 20.85 17.32 -1.33
N VAL A 163 20.00 16.49 -0.75
CA VAL A 163 18.82 16.92 0.00
C VAL A 163 19.11 16.67 1.48
N TYR A 164 18.64 17.54 2.34
CA TYR A 164 18.94 17.46 3.75
C TYR A 164 17.71 17.06 4.57
N SER A 165 17.91 16.35 5.68
CA SER A 165 16.89 16.08 6.68
C SER A 165 17.23 16.84 7.96
N TYR A 166 16.26 17.54 8.52
CA TYR A 166 16.40 18.18 9.82
C TYR A 166 16.21 17.15 10.94
N ALA A 167 17.05 17.22 11.96
CA ALA A 167 17.19 16.32 13.10
C ALA A 167 17.74 14.91 12.75
N ASP A 168 18.70 14.45 13.57
CA ASP A 168 19.45 13.19 13.35
C ASP A 168 18.59 11.93 13.47
N TRP A 169 17.55 11.97 14.32
CA TRP A 169 16.66 10.85 14.57
C TRP A 169 15.58 10.65 13.50
N VAL A 170 15.38 11.63 12.63
CA VAL A 170 14.41 11.57 11.53
C VAL A 170 15.05 10.89 10.33
N LYS A 171 14.57 9.69 10.00
CA LYS A 171 15.14 8.84 8.94
C LYS A 171 14.16 8.68 7.80
N PHE A 172 14.44 9.33 6.69
CA PHE A 172 13.64 9.27 5.47
C PHE A 172 14.11 8.13 4.56
N TYR A 173 13.94 6.89 4.99
CA TYR A 173 14.45 5.71 4.26
C TYR A 173 13.86 5.57 2.86
N GLY A 174 12.53 5.66 2.74
CA GLY A 174 11.84 5.52 1.46
C GLY A 174 12.23 6.64 0.49
N ILE A 175 12.26 7.88 0.96
CA ILE A 175 12.68 9.03 0.15
C ILE A 175 14.14 8.89 -0.26
N ASN A 176 15.02 8.53 0.66
CA ASN A 176 16.44 8.37 0.39
C ASN A 176 16.71 7.27 -0.64
N TYR A 177 15.96 6.15 -0.59
CA TYR A 177 16.01 5.09 -1.60
C TYR A 177 15.67 5.63 -2.99
N TYR A 178 14.56 6.36 -3.15
CA TYR A 178 14.15 6.92 -4.44
C TYR A 178 15.09 8.03 -4.96
N LEU A 179 15.79 8.71 -4.06
CA LEU A 179 16.78 9.74 -4.41
C LEU A 179 18.19 9.17 -4.64
N GLY A 180 18.41 7.85 -4.61
CA GLY A 180 19.71 7.24 -4.82
C GLY A 180 20.72 7.61 -3.72
N ASP A 181 20.29 7.56 -2.47
CA ASP A 181 21.12 7.83 -1.28
C ASP A 181 21.70 9.26 -1.20
N ARG A 182 20.90 10.26 -1.59
CA ARG A 182 21.29 11.69 -1.56
C ARG A 182 20.82 12.47 -0.33
N VAL A 183 20.06 11.85 0.58
CA VAL A 183 19.60 12.52 1.80
C VAL A 183 20.72 12.53 2.84
N ARG A 184 21.00 13.71 3.40
CA ARG A 184 22.03 13.94 4.44
C ARG A 184 21.42 14.67 5.62
N ILE A 185 22.12 14.63 6.75
CA ILE A 185 21.65 15.29 8.00
C ILE A 185 22.06 16.75 7.96
N PHE A 186 21.06 17.66 8.07
CA PHE A 186 21.23 19.09 7.99
C PHE A 186 22.13 19.61 9.11
N ASP A 187 21.84 19.25 10.36
CA ASP A 187 22.51 19.79 11.55
C ASP A 187 23.99 19.41 11.61
N LYS A 188 24.38 18.27 11.01
CA LYS A 188 25.79 17.82 11.00
C LYS A 188 26.64 18.51 9.95
N LEU A 189 26.05 18.93 8.84
CA LEU A 189 26.82 19.41 7.68
C LEU A 189 26.80 20.94 7.56
N ASN A 190 25.84 21.62 8.19
CA ASN A 190 25.68 23.07 8.12
C ASN A 190 25.82 23.62 6.67
N PRO A 191 25.05 23.10 5.71
CA PRO A 191 25.23 23.42 4.29
C PRO A 191 24.94 24.89 3.99
N ALA A 192 25.55 25.45 2.93
CA ALA A 192 25.35 26.85 2.59
C ALA A 192 23.98 27.12 1.95
N GLN A 193 23.49 26.19 1.13
CA GLN A 193 22.20 26.29 0.45
C GLN A 193 21.69 24.89 0.06
N GLY A 194 20.41 24.77 -0.26
CA GLY A 194 19.81 23.54 -0.75
C GLY A 194 18.35 23.38 -0.33
N TYR A 195 17.91 22.13 -0.21
CA TYR A 195 16.58 21.77 0.21
C TYR A 195 16.64 20.89 1.45
N VAL A 196 15.78 21.17 2.42
CA VAL A 196 15.70 20.42 3.68
C VAL A 196 14.30 19.89 3.91
N LEU A 197 14.21 18.65 4.34
CA LEU A 197 13.00 17.93 4.72
C LEU A 197 12.77 18.10 6.22
N VAL A 198 11.61 18.60 6.57
CA VAL A 198 11.19 18.84 7.96
C VAL A 198 9.84 18.18 8.16
N THR A 199 9.63 17.48 9.27
CA THR A 199 8.29 16.98 9.63
C THR A 199 7.45 18.09 10.21
N ASP A 200 6.12 17.99 10.05
CA ASP A 200 5.17 18.97 10.60
C ASP A 200 5.33 19.20 12.12
N GLU A 201 5.74 18.16 12.87
CA GLU A 201 6.00 18.28 14.31
C GLU A 201 7.26 19.11 14.65
N LEU A 202 8.24 19.12 13.77
CA LEU A 202 9.52 19.82 13.98
C LEU A 202 9.57 21.18 13.27
N GLN A 203 8.49 21.60 12.65
CA GLN A 203 8.44 22.83 11.87
C GLN A 203 8.83 24.06 12.70
N GLU A 204 8.20 24.24 13.85
CA GLU A 204 8.44 25.40 14.71
C GLU A 204 9.89 25.42 15.22
N GLN A 205 10.37 24.27 15.67
CA GLN A 205 11.75 24.15 16.14
C GLN A 205 12.76 24.45 15.02
N PHE A 206 12.54 23.89 13.82
CA PHE A 206 13.40 24.15 12.68
C PHE A 206 13.47 25.63 12.31
N LEU A 207 12.33 26.33 12.29
CA LEU A 207 12.27 27.76 11.99
C LEU A 207 13.02 28.57 13.04
N GLN A 208 12.86 28.26 14.34
CA GLN A 208 13.60 28.92 15.43
C GLN A 208 15.11 28.66 15.33
N ASP A 209 15.54 27.41 15.11
CA ASP A 209 16.96 27.07 15.07
C ASP A 209 17.68 27.67 13.84
N THR A 210 16.93 28.03 12.81
CA THR A 210 17.48 28.54 11.54
C THR A 210 17.30 30.05 11.38
N GLU A 211 16.51 30.70 12.23
CA GLU A 211 16.13 32.14 12.10
C GLU A 211 17.31 33.08 11.91
N ASP A 212 18.36 32.92 12.70
CA ASP A 212 19.51 33.82 12.65
C ASP A 212 20.50 33.50 11.52
N THR A 213 20.56 32.23 11.09
CA THR A 213 21.63 31.73 10.23
C THR A 213 21.20 31.59 8.76
N TYR A 214 19.93 31.30 8.53
CA TYR A 214 19.43 30.96 7.20
C TYR A 214 18.23 31.81 6.79
N ARG A 215 18.09 32.02 5.48
CA ARG A 215 16.82 32.37 4.84
C ARG A 215 16.14 31.10 4.44
N VAL A 216 14.88 30.93 4.85
CA VAL A 216 14.13 29.69 4.66
C VAL A 216 12.80 30.02 3.99
N GLU A 217 12.45 29.25 2.95
CA GLU A 217 11.22 29.39 2.18
C GLU A 217 10.55 28.03 2.02
N GLU A 218 9.26 27.91 2.40
CA GLU A 218 8.50 26.69 2.15
C GLU A 218 8.19 26.57 0.66
N VAL A 219 8.68 25.50 0.02
CA VAL A 219 8.51 25.27 -1.42
C VAL A 219 7.52 24.14 -1.72
N TYR A 220 7.32 23.22 -0.77
CA TYR A 220 6.37 22.13 -0.93
C TYR A 220 5.97 21.54 0.42
N ARG A 221 4.71 21.10 0.51
CA ARG A 221 4.17 20.35 1.66
C ARG A 221 3.41 19.14 1.16
N THR A 222 3.71 17.96 1.72
CA THR A 222 3.00 16.74 1.32
C THR A 222 1.54 16.80 1.72
N PRO A 223 0.59 16.46 0.82
CA PRO A 223 -0.83 16.40 1.15
C PRO A 223 -1.13 15.25 2.11
N LEU A 224 -0.44 14.12 1.96
CA LEU A 224 -0.57 12.92 2.77
C LEU A 224 0.66 12.76 3.69
N ARG A 225 0.52 11.85 4.66
CA ARG A 225 1.61 11.50 5.55
C ARG A 225 2.61 10.58 4.85
N SER A 226 3.90 10.77 5.13
CA SER A 226 4.96 9.85 4.72
C SER A 226 4.70 8.44 5.26
N CYS A 227 4.99 7.43 4.47
CA CYS A 227 4.84 6.03 4.89
C CYS A 227 5.84 5.64 5.98
N ASP A 228 7.03 6.22 5.98
CA ASP A 228 8.08 5.94 6.95
C ASP A 228 7.82 6.61 8.30
N LEU A 229 7.44 7.88 8.27
CA LEU A 229 7.36 8.72 9.45
C LEU A 229 5.94 8.85 10.02
N ARG A 230 4.91 8.53 9.22
CA ARG A 230 3.48 8.75 9.55
C ARG A 230 3.17 10.23 9.89
N ARG A 231 3.96 11.15 9.34
CA ARG A 231 3.88 12.61 9.48
C ARG A 231 3.86 13.25 8.10
N LYS A 232 3.31 14.46 8.01
CA LYS A 232 3.47 15.28 6.81
C LYS A 232 4.90 15.78 6.74
N VAL A 233 5.41 15.90 5.52
CA VAL A 233 6.76 16.40 5.26
C VAL A 233 6.66 17.73 4.55
N ILE A 234 7.45 18.68 5.01
CA ILE A 234 7.57 20.02 4.47
C ILE A 234 8.97 20.12 3.85
N VAL A 235 9.04 20.66 2.67
CA VAL A 235 10.30 20.94 1.97
C VAL A 235 10.55 22.42 2.03
N TYR A 236 11.66 22.80 2.64
CA TYR A 236 12.15 24.16 2.64
C TYR A 236 13.35 24.31 1.73
N LYS A 237 13.36 25.39 0.95
CA LYS A 237 14.57 25.91 0.32
C LYS A 237 15.27 26.80 1.34
N PHE A 238 16.57 26.64 1.49
CA PHE A 238 17.35 27.44 2.41
C PHE A 238 18.63 27.99 1.77
N SER A 239 19.11 29.11 2.27
CA SER A 239 20.40 29.70 1.96
C SER A 239 20.96 30.40 3.18
N LYS A 240 22.27 30.32 3.45
CA LYS A 240 22.91 31.13 4.52
C LYS A 240 22.73 32.62 4.25
N LYS A 241 22.51 33.37 5.33
CA LYS A 241 22.43 34.84 5.29
C LYS A 241 23.78 35.45 5.00
#